data_08af01dd5e320bac00ae31b18c1ae629
#
_entry.id   08af01dd5e320bac00ae31b18c1ae629
#
_cell.length_a   1.000
_cell.length_b   1.000
_cell.length_c   1.000
_cell.angle_alpha   90.00
_cell.angle_beta   90.00
_cell.angle_gamma   90.00
#
_symmetry.space_group_name_H-M   'P 1'
#
loop_
_entity.id
_entity.type
_entity.pdbx_description
1 polymer ?
#
loop_
_entity_poly.entity_id
_entity_poly.type
_entity_poly.pdbx_seq_one_letter_code
_entity_poly.pdbx_strand_id
1 'polypeptide(L)'
;QNLQGPEISIMEWILNAGAATGLTTVASSGDDGSSACYPQTKDQASQYPGTSGVVTALGGTEFVGTGGPRPSEVVWNNSPAQEQAGGGSQVSRMPKPSYQNSLPGPNNRIIPDIALVAEPADFGPIPVCKNNGQCQMQVVGGTSATAPGYAAALATMLQQLRKNNGAQLRLGSMNPMLYNIAA
;
A
#
# COMPACT_ATOMS: atom_id res chain seq x y z
N GLN A 1 5.61 4.22 -15.07
CA GLN A 1 6.77 3.31 -15.21
C GLN A 1 6.48 2.31 -16.32
N ASN A 2 7.22 2.40 -17.42
CA ASN A 2 7.08 1.52 -18.59
C ASN A 2 7.89 0.23 -18.40
N LEU A 3 7.59 -0.56 -17.37
CA LEU A 3 8.18 -1.89 -17.25
C LEU A 3 7.71 -2.75 -18.43
N GLN A 4 8.65 -3.34 -19.13
CA GLN A 4 8.38 -4.26 -20.23
C GLN A 4 8.00 -5.65 -19.68
N GLY A 5 7.37 -6.47 -20.50
CA GLY A 5 6.92 -7.81 -20.09
C GLY A 5 7.99 -8.68 -19.42
N PRO A 6 9.23 -8.77 -19.95
CA PRO A 6 10.32 -9.54 -19.32
C PRO A 6 10.72 -9.02 -17.93
N GLU A 7 10.77 -7.70 -17.74
CA GLU A 7 11.12 -7.09 -16.45
C GLU A 7 10.08 -7.40 -15.38
N ILE A 8 8.79 -7.29 -15.72
CA ILE A 8 7.69 -7.68 -14.82
C ILE A 8 7.81 -9.17 -14.46
N SER A 9 8.10 -10.05 -15.42
CA SER A 9 8.21 -11.48 -15.16
C SER A 9 9.35 -11.82 -14.20
N ILE A 10 10.50 -11.16 -14.31
CA ILE A 10 11.63 -11.33 -13.40
C ILE A 10 11.25 -10.82 -11.99
N MET A 11 10.64 -9.65 -11.91
CA MET A 11 10.21 -9.10 -10.62
C MET A 11 9.16 -9.97 -9.95
N GLU A 12 8.16 -10.48 -10.69
CA GLU A 12 7.17 -11.42 -10.17
C GLU A 12 7.81 -12.70 -9.64
N TRP A 13 8.79 -13.23 -10.35
CA TRP A 13 9.53 -14.41 -9.88
C TRP A 13 10.24 -14.12 -8.54
N ILE A 14 10.92 -12.98 -8.41
CA ILE A 14 11.59 -12.57 -7.17
C ILE A 14 10.60 -12.38 -6.03
N LEU A 15 9.49 -11.68 -6.27
CA LEU A 15 8.45 -11.41 -5.26
C LEU A 15 7.79 -12.71 -4.78
N ASN A 16 7.47 -13.62 -5.69
CA ASN A 16 6.89 -14.91 -5.36
C ASN A 16 7.88 -15.80 -4.59
N ALA A 17 9.15 -15.86 -5.00
CA ALA A 17 10.19 -16.57 -4.26
C ALA A 17 10.36 -16.01 -2.83
N GLY A 18 10.36 -14.69 -2.69
CA GLY A 18 10.38 -14.02 -1.39
C GLY A 18 9.18 -14.40 -0.53
N ALA A 19 7.97 -14.32 -1.06
CA ALA A 19 6.75 -14.69 -0.36
C ALA A 19 6.76 -16.16 0.09
N ALA A 20 7.23 -17.08 -0.77
CA ALA A 20 7.35 -18.50 -0.46
C ALA A 20 8.36 -18.78 0.67
N THR A 21 9.39 -17.94 0.83
CA THR A 21 10.34 -18.02 1.94
C THR A 21 9.88 -17.27 3.20
N GLY A 22 8.67 -16.69 3.16
CA GLY A 22 8.04 -15.98 4.27
C GLY A 22 8.39 -14.49 4.36
N LEU A 23 8.95 -13.90 3.30
CA LEU A 23 9.13 -12.46 3.19
C LEU A 23 7.77 -11.78 2.93
N THR A 24 7.45 -10.76 3.71
CA THR A 24 6.28 -9.91 3.49
C THR A 24 6.71 -8.67 2.71
N THR A 25 6.09 -8.44 1.57
CA THR A 25 6.34 -7.25 0.75
C THR A 25 5.11 -6.35 0.77
N VAL A 26 5.34 -5.08 1.03
CA VAL A 26 4.33 -4.02 0.97
C VAL A 26 4.74 -2.95 -0.04
N ALA A 27 3.78 -2.30 -0.66
CA ALA A 27 4.04 -1.20 -1.58
C ALA A 27 2.94 -0.14 -1.49
N SER A 28 3.30 1.11 -1.73
CA SER A 28 2.33 2.18 -1.95
C SER A 28 1.49 1.92 -3.20
N SER A 29 0.21 2.28 -3.17
CA SER A 29 -0.68 2.15 -4.32
C SER A 29 -0.61 3.34 -5.29
N GLY A 30 0.04 4.43 -4.88
CA GLY A 30 0.18 5.67 -5.64
C GLY A 30 -0.59 6.84 -5.04
N ASP A 31 -0.33 8.03 -5.54
CA ASP A 31 -0.87 9.28 -5.00
C ASP A 31 -1.68 10.07 -6.07
N ASP A 32 -1.99 9.45 -7.20
CA ASP A 32 -2.70 10.05 -8.34
C ASP A 32 -4.12 9.45 -8.52
N GLY A 33 -4.73 8.98 -7.43
CA GLY A 33 -6.03 8.34 -7.46
C GLY A 33 -6.06 7.11 -8.39
N SER A 34 -7.09 7.00 -9.21
CA SER A 34 -7.22 5.88 -10.16
C SER A 34 -6.38 6.01 -11.43
N SER A 35 -5.61 7.09 -11.59
CA SER A 35 -4.88 7.43 -12.82
C SER A 35 -3.37 7.39 -12.61
N ALA A 36 -2.83 6.24 -12.31
CA ALA A 36 -1.41 6.04 -11.96
C ALA A 36 -0.38 6.54 -12.99
N CYS A 37 -0.82 6.91 -14.18
CA CYS A 37 0.00 7.49 -15.23
C CYS A 37 -0.22 9.00 -15.42
N TYR A 38 -0.93 9.65 -14.50
CA TYR A 38 -1.08 11.10 -14.50
C TYR A 38 0.29 11.79 -14.32
N PRO A 39 0.60 12.91 -14.97
CA PRO A 39 -0.28 13.69 -15.88
C PRO A 39 -0.26 13.22 -17.34
N GLN A 40 0.47 12.17 -17.72
CA GLN A 40 0.61 11.71 -19.11
C GLN A 40 -0.73 11.24 -19.70
N THR A 41 -1.56 10.61 -18.90
CA THR A 41 -2.93 10.24 -19.26
C THR A 41 -3.81 10.25 -18.00
N LYS A 42 -5.12 10.44 -18.21
CA LYS A 42 -6.15 10.34 -17.17
C LYS A 42 -6.84 8.96 -17.18
N ASP A 43 -6.35 8.02 -17.98
CA ASP A 43 -6.91 6.68 -18.03
C ASP A 43 -6.69 5.95 -16.71
N GLN A 44 -7.63 5.11 -16.35
CA GLN A 44 -7.48 4.28 -15.17
C GLN A 44 -6.30 3.32 -15.30
N ALA A 45 -5.46 3.32 -14.30
CA ALA A 45 -4.30 2.44 -14.22
C ALA A 45 -3.89 2.23 -12.76
N SER A 46 -3.22 1.12 -12.48
CA SER A 46 -2.66 0.82 -11.17
C SER A 46 -1.14 0.69 -11.24
N GLN A 47 -0.47 1.06 -10.16
CA GLN A 47 0.99 1.03 -10.09
C GLN A 47 1.53 -0.37 -9.71
N TYR A 48 2.60 -0.76 -10.39
CA TYR A 48 3.43 -1.89 -10.00
C TYR A 48 4.57 -1.37 -9.06
N PRO A 49 4.97 -2.12 -8.02
CA PRO A 49 4.66 -3.53 -7.72
C PRO A 49 3.39 -3.78 -6.89
N GLY A 50 2.61 -2.76 -6.51
CA GLY A 50 1.36 -2.94 -5.76
C GLY A 50 0.37 -3.90 -6.41
N THR A 51 0.40 -3.99 -7.74
CA THR A 51 -0.46 -4.90 -8.50
C THR A 51 0.01 -6.36 -8.52
N SER A 52 1.18 -6.70 -7.99
CA SER A 52 1.57 -8.09 -7.79
C SER A 52 0.61 -8.80 -6.82
N GLY A 53 0.25 -10.05 -7.12
CA GLY A 53 -0.65 -10.86 -6.29
C GLY A 53 -0.09 -11.20 -4.90
N VAL A 54 1.21 -11.08 -4.68
CA VAL A 54 1.88 -11.40 -3.40
C VAL A 54 2.32 -10.16 -2.62
N VAL A 55 2.14 -8.97 -3.19
CA VAL A 55 2.44 -7.69 -2.55
C VAL A 55 1.18 -7.11 -1.93
N THR A 56 1.25 -6.63 -0.69
CA THR A 56 0.16 -5.88 -0.05
C THR A 56 0.26 -4.41 -0.46
N ALA A 57 -0.74 -3.94 -1.20
CA ALA A 57 -0.80 -2.56 -1.68
C ALA A 57 -1.49 -1.66 -0.65
N LEU A 58 -0.80 -0.59 -0.25
CA LEU A 58 -1.25 0.37 0.75
C LEU A 58 -1.87 1.60 0.07
N GLY A 59 -3.15 1.84 0.34
CA GLY A 59 -3.88 3.03 -0.04
C GLY A 59 -3.79 4.16 1.00
N GLY A 60 -4.46 5.26 0.70
CA GLY A 60 -4.49 6.46 1.52
C GLY A 60 -5.89 6.83 2.00
N THR A 61 -6.00 7.22 3.28
CA THR A 61 -7.18 7.83 3.88
C THR A 61 -6.85 9.21 4.44
N GLU A 62 -7.88 9.95 4.78
CA GLU A 62 -7.83 11.23 5.49
C GLU A 62 -8.91 11.28 6.57
N PHE A 63 -8.70 12.10 7.58
CA PHE A 63 -9.70 12.36 8.60
C PHE A 63 -10.56 13.56 8.21
N VAL A 64 -11.89 13.41 8.31
CA VAL A 64 -12.84 14.50 8.09
C VAL A 64 -13.60 14.79 9.37
N GLY A 65 -13.78 16.09 9.64
CA GLY A 65 -14.50 16.56 10.81
C GLY A 65 -13.60 16.83 12.02
N THR A 66 -13.79 17.99 12.62
CA THR A 66 -13.12 18.43 13.82
C THR A 66 -14.05 18.24 15.02
N GLY A 67 -13.67 17.43 16.00
CA GLY A 67 -14.29 17.51 17.32
C GLY A 67 -15.09 16.32 17.82
N GLY A 68 -14.73 15.11 17.47
CA GLY A 68 -15.25 13.89 18.12
C GLY A 68 -14.13 13.01 18.66
N PRO A 69 -14.42 12.06 19.57
CA PRO A 69 -13.44 11.10 20.05
C PRO A 69 -12.91 10.16 18.95
N ARG A 70 -13.56 10.15 17.78
CA ARG A 70 -13.13 9.47 16.56
C ARG A 70 -13.53 10.32 15.36
N PRO A 71 -12.59 10.97 14.65
CA PRO A 71 -12.88 11.61 13.38
C PRO A 71 -13.39 10.56 12.38
N SER A 72 -14.25 10.97 11.46
CA SER A 72 -14.63 10.12 10.33
C SER A 72 -13.43 9.95 9.41
N GLU A 73 -13.22 8.74 8.89
CA GLU A 73 -12.14 8.42 7.97
C GLU A 73 -12.74 8.17 6.59
N VAL A 74 -12.18 8.83 5.58
CA VAL A 74 -12.59 8.72 4.18
C VAL A 74 -11.37 8.46 3.30
N VAL A 75 -11.58 8.12 2.04
CA VAL A 75 -10.50 8.01 1.07
C VAL A 75 -9.83 9.38 0.91
N TRP A 76 -8.51 9.41 1.04
CA TRP A 76 -7.73 10.62 0.82
C TRP A 76 -7.90 11.13 -0.61
N ASN A 77 -8.40 12.37 -0.74
CA ASN A 77 -8.66 12.99 -2.02
C ASN A 77 -8.63 14.52 -1.95
N ASN A 78 -7.49 15.10 -2.24
CA ASN A 78 -7.29 16.56 -2.35
C ASN A 78 -7.54 17.10 -3.75
N SER A 79 -8.04 16.27 -4.67
CA SER A 79 -8.43 16.72 -6.01
C SER A 79 -9.73 17.55 -5.96
N PRO A 80 -9.87 18.64 -6.74
CA PRO A 80 -8.90 19.11 -7.74
C PRO A 80 -7.83 20.06 -7.21
N ALA A 81 -7.84 20.42 -5.92
CA ALA A 81 -7.01 21.51 -5.41
C ALA A 81 -5.51 21.25 -5.45
N GLN A 82 -5.08 19.99 -5.19
CA GLN A 82 -3.68 19.61 -5.14
C GLN A 82 -3.33 18.43 -6.07
N GLU A 83 -4.31 17.93 -6.83
CA GLU A 83 -4.15 16.78 -7.74
C GLU A 83 -3.54 15.55 -7.07
N GLN A 84 -3.84 15.34 -5.76
CA GLN A 84 -3.35 14.22 -4.96
C GLN A 84 -4.52 13.44 -4.38
N ALA A 85 -4.44 12.12 -4.47
CA ALA A 85 -5.47 11.21 -3.95
C ALA A 85 -4.90 9.81 -3.74
N GLY A 86 -5.43 9.08 -2.78
CA GLY A 86 -5.06 7.69 -2.54
C GLY A 86 -5.17 6.85 -3.80
N GLY A 87 -4.06 6.24 -4.22
CA GLY A 87 -3.98 5.49 -5.46
C GLY A 87 -4.71 4.16 -5.40
N GLY A 88 -5.19 3.73 -6.55
CA GLY A 88 -5.80 2.43 -6.71
C GLY A 88 -6.79 2.36 -7.86
N SER A 89 -6.92 1.19 -8.47
CA SER A 89 -7.82 0.98 -9.60
C SER A 89 -8.16 -0.50 -9.76
N GLN A 90 -9.24 -0.76 -10.48
CA GLN A 90 -9.61 -2.07 -11.00
C GLN A 90 -8.88 -2.42 -12.31
N VAL A 91 -8.11 -1.48 -12.87
CA VAL A 91 -7.39 -1.66 -14.12
C VAL A 91 -5.92 -1.93 -13.82
N SER A 92 -5.50 -3.16 -13.99
CA SER A 92 -4.11 -3.59 -13.88
C SER A 92 -3.75 -4.60 -14.97
N ARG A 93 -2.46 -4.82 -15.18
CA ARG A 93 -1.97 -5.86 -16.11
C ARG A 93 -1.88 -7.24 -15.44
N MET A 94 -2.06 -7.31 -14.13
CA MET A 94 -1.91 -8.54 -13.37
C MET A 94 -3.27 -9.24 -13.24
N PRO A 95 -3.33 -10.56 -13.32
CA PRO A 95 -4.58 -11.31 -13.16
C PRO A 95 -5.11 -11.19 -11.73
N LYS A 96 -6.43 -11.29 -11.59
CA LYS A 96 -7.10 -11.32 -10.28
C LYS A 96 -6.64 -12.55 -9.49
N PRO A 97 -6.04 -12.37 -8.31
CA PRO A 97 -5.68 -13.50 -7.46
C PRO A 97 -6.93 -14.12 -6.80
N SER A 98 -6.85 -15.39 -6.43
CA SER A 98 -7.97 -16.15 -5.89
C SER A 98 -8.60 -15.54 -4.64
N TYR A 99 -7.82 -14.88 -3.79
CA TYR A 99 -8.35 -14.21 -2.59
C TYR A 99 -9.23 -13.00 -2.90
N GLN A 100 -9.23 -12.50 -4.15
CA GLN A 100 -10.13 -11.44 -4.61
C GLN A 100 -11.36 -11.95 -5.39
N ASN A 101 -11.59 -13.26 -5.45
CA ASN A 101 -12.70 -13.81 -6.25
C ASN A 101 -14.09 -13.33 -5.80
N SER A 102 -14.26 -13.00 -4.52
CA SER A 102 -15.52 -12.45 -3.98
C SER A 102 -15.76 -10.99 -4.37
N LEU A 103 -14.72 -10.27 -4.80
CA LEU A 103 -14.88 -8.87 -5.19
C LEU A 103 -15.52 -8.77 -6.59
N PRO A 104 -16.50 -7.86 -6.77
CA PRO A 104 -17.05 -7.56 -8.08
C PRO A 104 -16.00 -6.89 -8.97
N GLY A 105 -16.24 -6.91 -10.29
CA GLY A 105 -15.41 -6.21 -11.26
C GLY A 105 -14.57 -7.14 -12.15
N PRO A 106 -13.60 -6.58 -12.89
CA PRO A 106 -12.85 -7.30 -13.93
C PRO A 106 -11.97 -8.41 -13.37
N ASN A 107 -11.48 -9.28 -14.25
CA ASN A 107 -10.58 -10.38 -13.92
C ASN A 107 -9.12 -9.93 -13.72
N ASN A 108 -8.93 -8.71 -13.24
CA ASN A 108 -7.63 -8.11 -12.98
C ASN A 108 -7.45 -7.87 -11.49
N ARG A 109 -6.19 -7.86 -11.04
CA ARG A 109 -5.81 -7.48 -9.68
C ARG A 109 -6.35 -6.08 -9.35
N ILE A 110 -7.08 -5.95 -8.24
CA ILE A 110 -7.66 -4.71 -7.73
C ILE A 110 -6.81 -4.24 -6.54
N ILE A 111 -6.44 -2.97 -6.50
CA ILE A 111 -5.70 -2.35 -5.39
C ILE A 111 -6.37 -1.03 -4.98
N PRO A 112 -6.16 -0.57 -3.72
CA PRO A 112 -5.32 -1.13 -2.64
C PRO A 112 -5.96 -2.31 -1.92
N ASP A 113 -5.18 -3.03 -1.09
CA ASP A 113 -5.67 -4.10 -0.21
C ASP A 113 -6.09 -3.59 1.16
N ILE A 114 -5.39 -2.58 1.65
CA ILE A 114 -5.61 -1.91 2.92
C ILE A 114 -5.22 -0.44 2.77
N ALA A 115 -5.78 0.45 3.57
CA ALA A 115 -5.45 1.86 3.57
C ALA A 115 -5.15 2.36 4.98
N LEU A 116 -4.30 3.35 5.08
CA LEU A 116 -3.96 4.08 6.30
C LEU A 116 -3.96 5.58 5.99
N VAL A 117 -3.92 6.40 7.04
CA VAL A 117 -3.86 7.86 6.90
C VAL A 117 -2.68 8.27 6.02
N ALA A 118 -2.97 8.99 4.94
CA ALA A 118 -2.01 9.46 3.94
C ALA A 118 -2.02 10.98 3.78
N GLU A 119 -3.10 11.66 4.21
CA GLU A 119 -3.16 13.12 4.20
C GLU A 119 -2.01 13.70 5.04
N PRO A 120 -1.13 14.55 4.44
CA PRO A 120 0.02 15.09 5.16
C PRO A 120 -0.34 15.83 6.45
N ALA A 121 -1.46 16.57 6.45
CA ALA A 121 -1.91 17.31 7.62
C ALA A 121 -2.35 16.39 8.77
N ASP A 122 -2.93 15.24 8.45
CA ASP A 122 -3.41 14.25 9.44
C ASP A 122 -2.26 13.34 9.93
N PHE A 123 -1.31 13.03 9.04
CA PHE A 123 -0.14 12.23 9.39
C PHE A 123 0.78 12.96 10.37
N GLY A 124 0.86 14.29 10.21
CA GLY A 124 1.68 15.16 11.04
C GLY A 124 3.18 15.09 10.73
N PRO A 125 3.97 15.95 11.41
CA PRO A 125 5.39 16.05 11.15
C PRO A 125 6.15 14.87 11.76
N ILE A 126 7.07 14.29 10.98
CA ILE A 126 8.02 13.27 11.43
C ILE A 126 9.47 13.77 11.36
N PRO A 127 10.39 13.23 12.19
CA PRO A 127 11.79 13.58 12.08
C PRO A 127 12.42 12.91 10.84
N VAL A 128 12.88 13.71 9.90
CA VAL A 128 13.64 13.27 8.74
C VAL A 128 15.12 13.59 8.98
N CYS A 129 15.94 12.55 9.07
CA CYS A 129 17.33 12.67 9.42
C CYS A 129 18.25 12.49 8.21
N LYS A 130 19.23 13.37 8.05
CA LYS A 130 20.31 13.24 7.06
C LYS A 130 21.41 12.31 7.56
N ASN A 131 22.26 11.83 6.65
CA ASN A 131 23.37 10.93 6.97
C ASN A 131 24.39 11.49 8.00
N ASN A 132 24.42 12.82 8.17
CA ASN A 132 25.25 13.50 9.17
C ASN A 132 24.61 13.58 10.58
N GLY A 133 23.48 12.92 10.78
CA GLY A 133 22.73 12.90 12.05
C GLY A 133 21.87 14.14 12.32
N GLN A 134 21.83 15.13 11.41
CA GLN A 134 20.92 16.26 11.53
C GLN A 134 19.51 15.86 11.16
N CYS A 135 18.55 16.06 12.06
CA CYS A 135 17.13 15.77 11.86
C CYS A 135 16.33 17.06 11.80
N GLN A 136 15.35 17.09 10.92
CA GLN A 136 14.38 18.17 10.81
C GLN A 136 12.97 17.58 10.82
N MET A 137 12.04 18.24 11.49
CA MET A 137 10.63 17.87 11.42
C MET A 137 10.09 18.25 10.04
N GLN A 138 9.55 17.29 9.32
CA GLN A 138 8.94 17.49 8.01
C GLN A 138 7.54 16.91 8.01
N VAL A 139 6.61 17.64 7.42
CA VAL A 139 5.28 17.11 7.11
C VAL A 139 5.42 16.19 5.91
N VAL A 140 5.04 14.95 6.08
CA VAL A 140 5.05 13.94 5.03
C VAL A 140 3.68 13.29 4.94
N GLY A 141 3.36 12.75 3.78
CA GLY A 141 2.10 12.08 3.54
C GLY A 141 2.18 11.23 2.27
N GLY A 142 1.02 10.98 1.70
CA GLY A 142 0.87 10.09 0.56
C GLY A 142 0.93 8.61 0.96
N THR A 143 0.60 7.74 0.02
CA THR A 143 0.71 6.29 0.21
C THR A 143 2.16 5.84 0.42
N SER A 144 3.13 6.70 0.10
CA SER A 144 4.56 6.51 0.42
C SER A 144 4.86 6.54 1.92
N ALA A 145 4.00 7.16 2.74
CA ALA A 145 4.09 7.13 4.20
C ALA A 145 3.34 5.93 4.78
N THR A 146 2.20 5.54 4.19
CA THR A 146 1.39 4.42 4.68
C THR A 146 2.10 3.07 4.56
N ALA A 147 2.81 2.83 3.47
CA ALA A 147 3.50 1.56 3.24
C ALA A 147 4.58 1.26 4.30
N PRO A 148 5.56 2.14 4.59
CA PRO A 148 6.53 1.89 5.65
C PRO A 148 5.89 1.91 7.05
N GLY A 149 4.85 2.70 7.29
CA GLY A 149 4.08 2.68 8.53
C GLY A 149 3.46 1.30 8.80
N TYR A 150 2.80 0.72 7.82
CA TYR A 150 2.25 -0.62 7.91
C TYR A 150 3.35 -1.68 8.08
N ALA A 151 4.46 -1.58 7.35
CA ALA A 151 5.60 -2.48 7.52
C ALA A 151 6.17 -2.46 8.94
N ALA A 152 6.27 -1.27 9.55
CA ALA A 152 6.71 -1.11 10.93
C ALA A 152 5.73 -1.75 11.94
N ALA A 153 4.43 -1.57 11.73
CA ALA A 153 3.40 -2.23 12.54
C ALA A 153 3.48 -3.75 12.44
N LEU A 154 3.62 -4.30 11.22
CA LEU A 154 3.82 -5.73 11.00
C LEU A 154 5.10 -6.25 11.67
N ALA A 155 6.20 -5.53 11.59
CA ALA A 155 7.47 -5.91 12.22
C ALA A 155 7.33 -5.98 13.75
N THR A 156 6.64 -5.00 14.35
CA THR A 156 6.35 -4.97 15.79
C THR A 156 5.46 -6.14 16.22
N MET A 157 4.40 -6.40 15.44
CA MET A 157 3.50 -7.53 15.68
C MET A 157 4.24 -8.87 15.55
N LEU A 158 5.05 -9.01 14.50
CA LEU A 158 5.87 -10.22 14.27
C LEU A 158 6.88 -10.44 15.40
N GLN A 159 7.50 -9.37 15.93
CA GLN A 159 8.38 -9.47 17.09
C GLN A 159 7.65 -10.05 18.31
N GLN A 160 6.43 -9.60 18.58
CA GLN A 160 5.62 -10.10 19.69
C GLN A 160 5.19 -11.56 19.46
N LEU A 161 4.77 -11.89 18.25
CA LEU A 161 4.41 -13.27 17.89
C LEU A 161 5.58 -14.23 18.02
N ARG A 162 6.78 -13.82 17.64
CA ARG A 162 8.01 -14.62 17.79
C ARG A 162 8.38 -14.87 19.24
N LYS A 163 8.16 -13.92 20.13
CA LYS A 163 8.36 -14.11 21.58
C LYS A 163 7.45 -15.20 22.13
N ASN A 164 6.22 -15.27 21.62
CA ASN A 164 5.20 -16.20 22.13
C ASN A 164 5.27 -17.60 21.47
N ASN A 165 5.67 -17.67 20.19
CA ASN A 165 5.56 -18.88 19.35
C ASN A 165 6.90 -19.37 18.77
N GLY A 166 8.01 -18.73 19.10
CA GLY A 166 9.34 -19.08 18.60
C GLY A 166 9.85 -18.19 17.46
N ALA A 167 11.17 -18.08 17.39
CA ALA A 167 11.88 -17.12 16.55
C ALA A 167 11.78 -17.36 15.02
N GLN A 168 11.30 -18.51 14.58
CA GLN A 168 11.24 -18.90 13.16
C GLN A 168 9.96 -18.46 12.43
N LEU A 169 9.01 -17.84 13.15
CA LEU A 169 7.76 -17.38 12.55
C LEU A 169 8.03 -16.33 11.46
N ARG A 170 7.42 -16.52 10.30
CA ARG A 170 7.44 -15.62 9.13
C ARG A 170 6.02 -15.46 8.60
N LEU A 171 5.69 -14.32 8.00
CA LEU A 171 4.31 -14.04 7.56
C LEU A 171 4.08 -14.39 6.07
N GLY A 172 5.06 -14.09 5.20
CA GLY A 172 4.88 -14.26 3.76
C GLY A 172 3.88 -13.24 3.18
N SER A 173 3.15 -13.65 2.14
CA SER A 173 2.10 -12.81 1.57
C SER A 173 0.93 -12.69 2.54
N MET A 174 0.57 -11.45 2.89
CA MET A 174 -0.49 -11.15 3.86
C MET A 174 -1.89 -11.11 3.25
N ASN A 175 -2.00 -10.89 1.94
CA ASN A 175 -3.28 -10.64 1.28
C ASN A 175 -4.32 -11.75 1.50
N PRO A 176 -4.02 -13.05 1.36
CA PRO A 176 -5.01 -14.09 1.61
C PRO A 176 -5.63 -14.02 3.02
N MET A 177 -4.81 -13.69 4.02
CA MET A 177 -5.27 -13.55 5.41
C MET A 177 -6.13 -12.30 5.57
N LEU A 178 -5.71 -11.15 5.02
CA LEU A 178 -6.46 -9.90 5.09
C LEU A 178 -7.86 -10.05 4.49
N TYR A 179 -7.96 -10.64 3.30
CA TYR A 179 -9.24 -10.85 2.63
C TYR A 179 -10.12 -11.89 3.33
N ASN A 180 -9.53 -12.89 3.99
CA ASN A 180 -10.29 -13.86 4.78
C ASN A 180 -10.85 -13.26 6.08
N ILE A 181 -10.16 -12.26 6.67
CA ILE A 181 -10.66 -11.55 7.86
C ILE A 181 -11.80 -10.58 7.47
N ALA A 182 -11.75 -10.00 6.27
CA ALA A 182 -12.73 -9.05 5.78
C ALA A 182 -14.00 -9.70 5.19
N ALA A 183 -14.02 -11.00 4.95
CA ALA A 183 -15.15 -11.76 4.41
C ALA A 183 -16.16 -12.14 5.51
#